data_2230f56ba9e3d7406cbdb7fbd9b660d8
#
_entry.id   2230f56ba9e3d7406cbdb7fbd9b660d8
#
_cell.length_a   1.000
_cell.length_b   1.000
_cell.length_c   1.000
_cell.angle_alpha   90.00
_cell.angle_beta   90.00
_cell.angle_gamma   90.00
#
_symmetry.space_group_name_H-M   'P 1'
#
loop_
_entity.id
_entity.type
_entity.pdbx_description
1 polymer ?
#
loop_
_entity_poly.entity_id
_entity_poly.type
_entity_poly.pdbx_seq_one_letter_code
_entity_poly.pdbx_strand_id
1 'polypeptide(L)'
;MALGFYFGQSGLDVGKYNECIKRLKKAGASHPAGRSYHSAFGPADKLMIFDVWTSQTAFDKFGKTLMPILKELGAEPAPPSVMQIHNVIKPPAARAKKRAPAKRAAMRRGGKKR
;
A
#
# COMPACT_ATOMS: atom_id res chain seq x y z
N MET A 1 4.99 18.94 -2.00
CA MET A 1 4.20 18.61 -0.81
C MET A 1 3.47 17.29 -1.01
N ALA A 2 3.50 16.44 -0.02
CA ALA A 2 2.87 15.12 -0.14
C ALA A 2 1.36 15.22 -0.13
N LEU A 3 0.72 14.29 -0.86
CA LEU A 3 -0.73 14.24 -0.96
C LEU A 3 -1.22 12.88 -0.47
N GLY A 4 -2.33 12.88 0.25
CA GLY A 4 -3.03 11.67 0.64
C GLY A 4 -4.15 11.39 -0.35
N PHE A 5 -4.22 10.16 -0.84
CA PHE A 5 -5.25 9.72 -1.77
C PHE A 5 -6.07 8.63 -1.09
N TYR A 6 -7.32 8.95 -0.80
CA TYR A 6 -8.22 8.00 -0.16
C TYR A 6 -9.24 7.47 -1.16
N PHE A 7 -9.23 6.17 -1.34
CA PHE A 7 -10.17 5.49 -2.24
C PHE A 7 -11.19 4.75 -1.38
N GLY A 8 -12.29 5.41 -1.08
CA GLY A 8 -13.37 4.79 -0.29
C GLY A 8 -14.12 3.72 -1.07
N GLN A 9 -14.08 3.80 -2.40
CA GLN A 9 -14.69 2.81 -3.27
C GLN A 9 -13.65 2.40 -4.31
N SER A 10 -12.81 1.45 -3.92
CA SER A 10 -11.72 1.03 -4.80
C SER A 10 -12.18 0.13 -5.95
N GLY A 11 -13.35 -0.47 -5.81
CA GLY A 11 -13.82 -1.44 -6.79
C GLY A 11 -13.17 -2.80 -6.63
N LEU A 12 -12.42 -3.00 -5.54
CA LEU A 12 -11.65 -4.22 -5.34
C LEU A 12 -12.14 -5.01 -4.15
N ASP A 13 -12.26 -6.32 -4.32
CA ASP A 13 -12.32 -7.25 -3.20
C ASP A 13 -10.91 -7.80 -2.98
N VAL A 14 -10.72 -8.64 -1.98
CA VAL A 14 -9.40 -9.20 -1.67
C VAL A 14 -8.83 -9.98 -2.85
N GLY A 15 -9.67 -10.77 -3.53
CA GLY A 15 -9.20 -11.55 -4.67
C GLY A 15 -8.68 -10.68 -5.81
N LYS A 16 -9.46 -9.66 -6.18
CA LYS A 16 -9.05 -8.73 -7.23
C LYS A 16 -7.83 -7.93 -6.80
N TYR A 17 -7.79 -7.52 -5.54
CA TYR A 17 -6.66 -6.79 -5.03
C TYR A 17 -5.37 -7.61 -5.14
N ASN A 18 -5.41 -8.87 -4.70
CA ASN A 18 -4.24 -9.73 -4.76
C ASN A 18 -3.79 -9.96 -6.19
N GLU A 19 -4.74 -10.13 -7.11
CA GLU A 19 -4.40 -10.29 -8.52
C GLU A 19 -3.80 -9.00 -9.09
N CYS A 20 -4.33 -7.86 -8.69
CA CYS A 20 -3.79 -6.56 -9.11
C CYS A 20 -2.33 -6.41 -8.66
N ILE A 21 -2.05 -6.73 -7.40
CA ILE A 21 -0.68 -6.65 -6.87
C ILE A 21 0.24 -7.57 -7.65
N LYS A 22 -0.21 -8.77 -7.95
CA LYS A 22 0.56 -9.73 -8.72
C LYS A 22 0.92 -9.19 -10.10
N ARG A 23 -0.04 -8.58 -10.78
CA ARG A 23 0.18 -8.02 -12.11
C ARG A 23 1.08 -6.79 -12.08
N LEU A 24 0.96 -5.97 -11.04
CA LEU A 24 1.85 -4.83 -10.86
C LEU A 24 3.29 -5.31 -10.66
N LYS A 25 3.46 -6.36 -9.88
CA LYS A 25 4.79 -6.92 -9.66
C LYS A 25 5.40 -7.42 -10.97
N LYS A 26 4.59 -8.10 -11.78
CA LYS A 26 5.04 -8.57 -13.08
C LYS A 26 5.45 -7.42 -13.99
N ALA A 27 4.76 -6.31 -13.90
CA ALA A 27 5.04 -5.14 -14.71
C ALA A 27 6.19 -4.29 -14.17
N GLY A 28 6.79 -4.71 -13.04
CA GLY A 28 7.88 -3.95 -12.43
C GLY A 28 7.40 -2.72 -11.70
N ALA A 29 6.13 -2.68 -11.29
CA ALA A 29 5.51 -1.51 -10.69
C ALA A 29 5.06 -1.73 -9.26
N SER A 30 5.69 -2.66 -8.52
CA SER A 30 5.34 -2.93 -7.13
C SER A 30 5.63 -1.75 -6.20
N HIS A 31 6.67 -0.99 -6.52
CA HIS A 31 7.10 0.14 -5.70
C HIS A 31 7.24 1.36 -6.59
N PRO A 32 6.11 1.96 -6.99
CA PRO A 32 6.16 3.08 -7.92
C PRO A 32 6.87 4.28 -7.32
N ALA A 33 7.60 4.99 -8.16
CA ALA A 33 8.29 6.19 -7.74
C ALA A 33 7.29 7.21 -7.23
N GLY A 34 7.59 7.80 -6.09
CA GLY A 34 6.76 8.84 -5.51
C GLY A 34 5.72 8.36 -4.52
N ARG A 35 5.48 7.05 -4.42
CA ARG A 35 4.55 6.54 -3.40
C ARG A 35 5.33 6.18 -2.14
N SER A 36 5.01 6.85 -1.04
CA SER A 36 5.69 6.60 0.23
C SER A 36 4.90 5.72 1.18
N TYR A 37 3.62 5.51 0.91
CA TYR A 37 2.77 4.70 1.77
C TYR A 37 1.61 4.14 0.98
N HIS A 38 1.25 2.91 1.28
CA HIS A 38 0.10 2.26 0.66
C HIS A 38 -0.52 1.31 1.67
N SER A 39 -1.84 1.36 1.80
CA SER A 39 -2.54 0.39 2.60
C SER A 39 -3.88 0.05 1.97
N ALA A 40 -4.29 -1.19 2.12
CA ALA A 40 -5.63 -1.65 1.74
C ALA A 40 -6.26 -2.20 3.00
N PHE A 41 -7.50 -1.81 3.27
CA PHE A 41 -8.15 -2.18 4.53
C PHE A 41 -9.66 -2.22 4.35
N GLY A 42 -10.35 -2.70 5.38
CA GLY A 42 -11.79 -2.76 5.37
C GLY A 42 -12.31 -4.16 5.08
N PRO A 43 -13.61 -4.28 4.76
CA PRO A 43 -14.19 -5.59 4.50
C PRO A 43 -13.59 -6.27 3.29
N ALA A 44 -13.51 -7.60 3.33
CA ALA A 44 -12.85 -8.37 2.28
C ALA A 44 -13.51 -8.20 0.90
N ASP A 45 -14.78 -7.87 0.87
CA ASP A 45 -15.51 -7.70 -0.39
C ASP A 45 -15.52 -6.26 -0.90
N LYS A 46 -15.09 -5.31 -0.07
CA LYS A 46 -15.10 -3.88 -0.42
C LYS A 46 -13.91 -3.19 0.22
N LEU A 47 -12.74 -3.41 -0.33
CA LEU A 47 -11.54 -2.80 0.23
C LEU A 47 -11.50 -1.31 -0.01
N MET A 48 -10.97 -0.60 0.99
CA MET A 48 -10.64 0.80 0.88
C MET A 48 -9.13 0.91 0.77
N ILE A 49 -8.65 1.97 0.13
CA ILE A 49 -7.22 2.15 -0.06
C ILE A 49 -6.82 3.56 0.34
N PHE A 50 -5.69 3.67 1.01
CA PHE A 50 -5.10 4.96 1.32
C PHE A 50 -3.64 4.96 0.90
N ASP A 51 -3.27 5.93 0.08
CA ASP A 51 -1.90 6.10 -0.41
C ASP A 51 -1.38 7.49 -0.07
N VAL A 52 -0.08 7.58 0.10
CA VAL A 52 0.60 8.87 0.18
C VAL A 52 1.57 8.96 -0.98
N TRP A 53 1.45 10.04 -1.76
CA TRP A 53 2.28 10.28 -2.94
C TRP A 53 2.99 11.62 -2.80
N THR A 54 4.17 11.73 -3.39
CA THR A 54 4.93 12.97 -3.34
C THR A 54 4.29 14.06 -4.19
N SER A 55 3.51 13.69 -5.21
CA SER A 55 2.86 14.65 -6.09
C SER A 55 1.75 14.00 -6.88
N GLN A 56 0.86 14.81 -7.42
CA GLN A 56 -0.18 14.34 -8.33
C GLN A 56 0.43 13.72 -9.58
N THR A 57 1.51 14.33 -10.09
CA THR A 57 2.17 13.83 -11.29
C THR A 57 2.68 12.40 -11.10
N ALA A 58 3.26 12.11 -9.93
CA ALA A 58 3.77 10.76 -9.63
C ALA A 58 2.61 9.76 -9.64
N PHE A 59 1.49 10.13 -9.03
CA PHE A 59 0.31 9.27 -9.03
C PHE A 59 -0.21 9.05 -10.45
N ASP A 60 -0.28 10.12 -11.25
CA ASP A 60 -0.79 10.01 -12.61
C ASP A 60 0.06 9.09 -13.47
N LYS A 61 1.38 9.14 -13.29
CA LYS A 61 2.29 8.25 -14.00
C LYS A 61 2.01 6.79 -13.66
N PHE A 62 1.86 6.51 -12.38
CA PHE A 62 1.55 5.15 -11.94
C PHE A 62 0.20 4.69 -12.51
N GLY A 63 -0.75 5.61 -12.60
CA GLY A 63 -2.07 5.32 -13.13
C GLY A 63 -2.04 4.76 -14.54
N LYS A 64 -1.05 5.16 -15.34
CA LYS A 64 -0.93 4.65 -16.71
C LYS A 64 -0.68 3.14 -16.74
N THR A 65 0.00 2.62 -15.71
CA THR A 65 0.21 1.17 -15.58
C THR A 65 -0.97 0.52 -14.88
N LEU A 66 -1.49 1.18 -13.84
CA LEU A 66 -2.52 0.61 -12.98
C LEU A 66 -3.89 0.50 -13.67
N MET A 67 -4.31 1.54 -14.37
CA MET A 67 -5.68 1.57 -14.90
C MET A 67 -6.00 0.44 -15.86
N PRO A 68 -5.11 0.08 -16.81
CA PRO A 68 -5.40 -1.08 -17.66
C PRO A 68 -5.56 -2.37 -16.88
N ILE A 69 -4.78 -2.54 -15.80
CA ILE A 69 -4.87 -3.74 -14.96
C ILE A 69 -6.24 -3.78 -14.27
N LEU A 70 -6.66 -2.66 -13.69
CA LEU A 70 -7.97 -2.59 -13.04
C LEU A 70 -9.09 -2.87 -14.01
N LYS A 71 -9.00 -2.32 -15.21
CA LYS A 71 -10.01 -2.54 -16.22
C LYS A 71 -10.14 -4.02 -16.59
N GLU A 72 -9.00 -4.69 -16.75
CA GLU A 72 -9.01 -6.12 -17.05
C GLU A 72 -9.61 -6.95 -15.93
N LEU A 73 -9.47 -6.48 -14.69
CA LEU A 73 -10.02 -7.18 -13.54
C LEU A 73 -11.49 -6.85 -13.31
N GLY A 74 -12.05 -5.93 -14.09
CA GLY A 74 -13.41 -5.49 -13.90
C GLY A 74 -13.59 -4.59 -12.71
N ALA A 75 -12.52 -3.97 -12.24
CA ALA A 75 -12.58 -3.05 -11.10
C ALA A 75 -12.73 -1.62 -11.62
N GLU A 76 -13.70 -0.91 -11.06
CA GLU A 76 -13.98 0.47 -11.46
C GLU A 76 -13.98 1.35 -10.22
N PRO A 77 -12.80 1.82 -9.79
CA PRO A 77 -12.74 2.66 -8.61
C PRO A 77 -13.42 4.01 -8.84
N ALA A 78 -14.08 4.50 -7.81
CA ALA A 78 -14.56 5.88 -7.82
C ALA A 78 -13.36 6.81 -7.67
N PRO A 79 -13.49 8.07 -8.10
CA PRO A 79 -12.40 9.03 -7.92
C PRO A 79 -11.99 9.14 -6.45
N PRO A 80 -10.70 9.23 -6.17
CA PRO A 80 -10.25 9.35 -4.78
C PRO A 80 -10.46 10.74 -4.23
N SER A 81 -10.51 10.82 -2.90
CA SER A 81 -10.40 12.10 -2.22
C SER A 81 -8.92 12.42 -2.10
N VAL A 82 -8.50 13.59 -2.59
CA VAL A 82 -7.10 13.98 -2.61
C VAL A 82 -6.93 15.19 -1.71
N MET A 83 -6.05 15.09 -0.72
CA MET A 83 -5.83 16.16 0.24
C MET A 83 -4.34 16.26 0.57
N GLN A 84 -3.92 17.45 0.94
CA GLN A 84 -2.53 17.65 1.34
C GLN A 84 -2.27 16.95 2.68
N ILE A 85 -1.11 16.33 2.76
CA ILE A 85 -0.67 15.75 4.02
C ILE A 85 -0.11 16.88 4.90
N HIS A 86 -0.66 17.00 6.09
CA HIS A 86 -0.21 18.01 7.04
C HIS A 86 0.99 17.51 7.83
N ASN A 87 0.94 16.26 8.28
CA ASN A 87 1.99 15.72 9.11
C ASN A 87 1.94 14.19 9.06
N VAL A 88 3.10 13.56 9.12
CA VAL A 88 3.22 12.11 9.22
C VAL A 88 4.19 11.80 10.34
N ILE A 89 3.73 11.02 11.31
CA ILE A 89 4.60 10.57 12.40
C ILE A 89 4.86 9.10 12.15
N LYS A 90 6.10 8.77 11.87
CA LYS A 90 6.50 7.41 11.57
C LYS A 90 7.12 6.76 12.79
N PRO A 91 6.97 5.42 12.92
CA PRO A 91 7.68 4.75 13.99
C PRO A 91 9.18 4.88 13.75
N PRO A 92 10.00 4.71 14.78
CA PRO A 92 11.44 4.69 14.59
C PRO A 92 11.80 3.61 13.58
N ALA A 93 12.67 3.99 12.71
CA ALA A 93 13.00 3.04 11.71
C ALA A 93 13.65 1.89 12.26
N ALA A 94 13.62 1.19 11.87
CA ALA A 94 14.23 0.34 12.32
C ALA A 94 14.72 -0.26 12.94
N ARG A 95 14.91 0.11 13.48
CA ARG A 95 15.27 -0.64 14.23
C ARG A 95 14.38 -1.58 14.27
N ALA A 96 13.44 -1.30 13.96
CA ALA A 96 12.44 -2.07 14.11
C ALA A 96 12.49 -3.14 13.22
N LYS A 97 12.85 -3.37 12.66
CA LYS A 97 12.73 -4.29 11.95
C LYS A 97 13.62 -5.19 12.01
N LYS A 98 14.25 -5.12 12.52
CA LYS A 98 15.10 -5.98 12.51
C LYS A 98 15.04 -6.89 13.38
N ARG A 99 14.71 -6.63 13.88
CA ARG A 99 14.74 -7.37 14.49
C ARG A 99 14.28 -8.18 14.72
N ALA A 100 14.33 -8.01 14.96
CA ALA A 100 14.09 -8.88 15.28
C ALA A 100 14.31 -9.58 15.52
N PRO A 101 14.47 -9.45 15.88
CA PRO A 101 14.63 -10.37 16.22
C PRO A 101 14.60 -10.87 16.76
N ALA A 102 14.57 -10.63 16.95
CA ALA A 102 14.41 -11.42 17.45
C ALA A 102 14.22 -11.92 17.85
N LYS A 103 14.17 -11.76 18.18
CA LYS A 103 13.94 -12.48 18.70
C LYS A 103 13.72 -13.09 18.93
N ARG A 104 13.77 -12.83 19.11
CA ARG A 104 13.59 -13.62 19.57
C ARG A 104 13.63 -14.24 19.89
N ALA A 105 13.81 -13.98 19.86
CA ALA A 105 13.69 -14.77 20.30
C ALA A 105 13.73 -15.06 20.79
N ALA A 106 13.93 -14.88 20.88
CA ALA A 106 13.74 -15.49 21.39
C ALA A 106 13.63 -15.67 21.88
N MET A 107 13.68 -15.48 22.09
CA MET A 107 13.42 -15.98 22.66
C MET A 107 13.35 -16.40 22.93
N ARG A 108 13.38 -16.17 22.95
CA ARG A 108 13.26 -16.76 23.41
C ARG A 108 13.38 -17.31 23.68
N ARG A 109 13.57 -17.32 23.88
CA ARG A 109 13.60 -17.90 24.34
C ARG A 109 13.71 -18.36 24.67
N GLY A 110 14.23 -18.26 24.79
CA GLY A 110 14.09 -18.78 25.30
C GLY A 110 14.36 -18.87 25.57
N GLY A 111 14.98 -19.06 25.76
CA GLY A 111 14.88 -19.37 26.22
C GLY A 111 15.22 -19.37 26.43
N LYS A 112 15.03 -19.41 26.17
CA LYS A 112 15.10 -19.51 26.49
C LYS A 112 15.19 -19.66 26.75
N LYS A 113 15.06 -19.51 26.66
CA LYS A 113 15.01 -19.58 27.00
C LYS A 113 14.97 -19.72 27.34
N ARG A 114 14.83 -19.54 27.41
CA ARG A 114 14.60 -19.65 27.85
C ARG A 114 14.52 -19.72 28.24
#